data_7f4114d5eaf709b11bdc6344391f55b6
#
_entry.id   7f4114d5eaf709b11bdc6344391f55b6
#
_cell.length_a   1.000
_cell.length_b   1.000
_cell.length_c   1.000
_cell.angle_alpha   90.00
_cell.angle_beta   90.00
_cell.angle_gamma   90.00
#
_symmetry.space_group_name_H-M   'P 1'
#
loop_
_entity.id
_entity.type
_entity.pdbx_description
1 polymer ?
#
loop_
_entity_poly.entity_id
_entity_poly.type
_entity_poly.pdbx_seq_one_letter_code
_entity_poly.pdbx_strand_id
1 'polypeptide(L)'
;MKESKALIIFSMIEKIKFLFAHKNFMKYFKNTSWLFGEKILRMIVALFVGVWVARYLGPEKFGLLSYAQSFVALFAVVASLGLDGLVVRELVKDESRAETLLGTSFFLKIFGAFSMLIFLAIALQFTSNDFYTKALIFIIASASIFQSFNVVDFYFQSKVMGKYIVYANVISLLFSSVVKITLIISNSSLETFVWVVLFDSIVLALGYLYYFFKYSDFKIQKLIFSKLTAILLLKDSWPLILSGIVISIYMKIDQVMIKQLLGNEEVGQYSAAVRISEAWYFIPGVIASSLFPAIINAK
;
A
#
# COMPACT_ATOMS: atom_id res chain seq x y z
N MET A 1 -6.25 28.96 41.18
CA MET A 1 -5.62 27.90 40.32
C MET A 1 -6.60 26.82 39.85
N LYS A 2 -7.60 26.37 40.62
CA LYS A 2 -8.63 25.40 40.19
C LYS A 2 -9.64 26.02 39.20
N GLU A 3 -10.10 27.24 39.40
CA GLU A 3 -11.06 27.89 38.49
C GLU A 3 -10.49 28.22 37.10
N SER A 4 -9.21 28.59 37.04
CA SER A 4 -8.52 28.82 35.74
C SER A 4 -8.42 27.53 34.89
N LYS A 5 -8.21 26.38 35.52
CA LYS A 5 -8.20 25.10 34.82
C LYS A 5 -9.59 24.68 34.33
N ALA A 6 -10.64 24.96 35.11
CA ALA A 6 -12.02 24.66 34.71
C ALA A 6 -12.45 25.51 33.51
N LEU A 7 -12.10 26.79 33.46
CA LEU A 7 -12.36 27.69 32.32
C LEU A 7 -11.62 27.27 31.06
N ILE A 8 -10.38 26.81 31.18
CA ILE A 8 -9.61 26.29 30.03
C ILE A 8 -10.27 25.01 29.49
N ILE A 9 -10.64 24.09 30.36
CA ILE A 9 -11.31 22.83 29.97
C ILE A 9 -12.66 23.13 29.30
N PHE A 10 -13.45 24.07 29.85
CA PHE A 10 -14.75 24.46 29.28
C PHE A 10 -14.57 25.08 27.87
N SER A 11 -13.61 26.02 27.73
CA SER A 11 -13.25 26.61 26.43
C SER A 11 -12.77 25.57 25.41
N MET A 12 -12.00 24.57 25.86
CA MET A 12 -11.59 23.46 24.99
C MET A 12 -12.79 22.60 24.57
N ILE A 13 -13.71 22.30 25.47
CA ILE A 13 -14.94 21.54 25.17
C ILE A 13 -15.82 22.28 24.17
N GLU A 14 -15.98 23.59 24.33
CA GLU A 14 -16.74 24.40 23.36
C GLU A 14 -16.05 24.44 21.97
N LYS A 15 -14.76 24.63 21.92
CA LYS A 15 -14.00 24.56 20.66
C LYS A 15 -14.13 23.20 20.00
N ILE A 16 -14.06 22.10 20.77
CA ILE A 16 -14.26 20.76 20.27
C ILE A 16 -15.67 20.57 19.73
N LYS A 17 -16.73 21.01 20.48
CA LYS A 17 -18.13 20.97 20.01
C LYS A 17 -18.32 21.78 18.73
N PHE A 18 -17.72 22.96 18.62
CA PHE A 18 -17.76 23.78 17.41
C PHE A 18 -17.10 23.08 16.22
N LEU A 19 -15.95 22.45 16.42
CA LEU A 19 -15.26 21.65 15.37
C LEU A 19 -16.14 20.48 14.89
N PHE A 20 -16.75 19.73 15.81
CA PHE A 20 -17.64 18.62 15.49
C PHE A 20 -18.97 19.05 14.84
N ALA A 21 -19.42 20.29 15.07
CA ALA A 21 -20.57 20.85 14.38
C ALA A 21 -20.24 21.23 12.91
N HIS A 22 -18.97 21.39 12.55
CA HIS A 22 -18.57 21.80 11.22
C HIS A 22 -18.66 20.60 10.25
N LYS A 23 -19.57 20.67 9.26
CA LYS A 23 -19.87 19.57 8.31
C LYS A 23 -18.64 19.03 7.59
N ASN A 24 -17.72 19.91 7.20
CA ASN A 24 -16.48 19.52 6.54
C ASN A 24 -15.53 18.79 7.49
N PHE A 25 -15.36 19.27 8.73
CA PHE A 25 -14.56 18.59 9.74
C PHE A 25 -15.06 17.17 9.98
N MET A 26 -16.36 16.99 10.14
CA MET A 26 -16.98 15.69 10.37
C MET A 26 -16.76 14.74 9.18
N LYS A 27 -16.76 15.24 7.93
CA LYS A 27 -16.46 14.45 6.73
C LYS A 27 -15.04 13.89 6.78
N TYR A 28 -14.04 14.74 7.05
CA TYR A 28 -12.64 14.30 7.16
C TYR A 28 -12.43 13.39 8.37
N PHE A 29 -13.01 13.72 9.51
CA PHE A 29 -12.91 12.91 10.72
C PHE A 29 -13.45 11.50 10.53
N LYS A 30 -14.65 11.35 9.94
CA LYS A 30 -15.20 10.02 9.59
C LYS A 30 -14.31 9.26 8.63
N ASN A 31 -13.79 9.93 7.60
CA ASN A 31 -12.89 9.29 6.63
C ASN A 31 -11.60 8.80 7.30
N THR A 32 -10.98 9.63 8.15
CA THR A 32 -9.80 9.27 8.94
C THR A 32 -10.09 8.08 9.86
N SER A 33 -11.23 8.09 10.53
CA SER A 33 -11.63 7.00 11.44
C SER A 33 -11.77 5.66 10.72
N TRP A 34 -12.33 5.64 9.50
CA TRP A 34 -12.41 4.44 8.68
C TRP A 34 -11.02 3.92 8.30
N LEU A 35 -10.15 4.79 7.77
CA LEU A 35 -8.80 4.42 7.39
C LEU A 35 -7.95 3.97 8.59
N PHE A 36 -8.10 4.65 9.73
CA PHE A 36 -7.39 4.28 10.96
C PHE A 36 -7.85 2.94 11.51
N GLY A 37 -9.17 2.71 11.55
CA GLY A 37 -9.75 1.44 11.99
C GLY A 37 -9.31 0.26 11.11
N GLU A 38 -9.24 0.45 9.79
CA GLU A 38 -8.73 -0.55 8.85
C GLU A 38 -7.25 -0.88 9.14
N LYS A 39 -6.43 0.14 9.37
CA LYS A 39 -5.00 -0.08 9.65
C LYS A 39 -4.77 -0.81 10.98
N ILE A 40 -5.55 -0.47 12.02
CA ILE A 40 -5.51 -1.22 13.29
C ILE A 40 -5.92 -2.68 13.06
N LEU A 41 -7.04 -2.91 12.37
CA LEU A 41 -7.49 -4.27 12.07
C LEU A 41 -6.42 -5.05 11.29
N ARG A 42 -5.84 -4.43 10.25
CA ARG A 42 -4.76 -5.00 9.46
C ARG A 42 -3.54 -5.34 10.33
N MET A 43 -3.13 -4.44 11.22
CA MET A 43 -2.02 -4.67 12.14
C MET A 43 -2.29 -5.87 13.05
N ILE A 44 -3.49 -5.93 13.65
CA ILE A 44 -3.88 -7.05 14.52
C ILE A 44 -3.83 -8.37 13.74
N VAL A 45 -4.49 -8.43 12.59
CA VAL A 45 -4.53 -9.63 11.74
C VAL A 45 -3.13 -10.00 11.26
N ALA A 46 -2.32 -9.03 10.83
CA ALA A 46 -0.95 -9.27 10.38
C ALA A 46 -0.05 -9.82 11.48
N LEU A 47 -0.23 -9.36 12.74
CA LEU A 47 0.51 -9.91 13.88
C LEU A 47 0.08 -11.36 14.17
N PHE A 48 -1.21 -11.63 14.30
CA PHE A 48 -1.67 -12.98 14.63
C PHE A 48 -1.40 -13.98 13.50
N VAL A 49 -1.90 -13.69 12.29
CA VAL A 49 -1.71 -14.58 11.14
C VAL A 49 -0.25 -14.62 10.71
N GLY A 50 0.44 -13.48 10.73
CA GLY A 50 1.86 -13.40 10.37
C GLY A 50 2.77 -14.19 11.30
N VAL A 51 2.53 -14.14 12.62
CA VAL A 51 3.27 -14.96 13.59
C VAL A 51 2.95 -16.45 13.40
N TRP A 52 1.71 -16.79 13.09
CA TRP A 52 1.33 -18.18 12.82
C TRP A 52 2.00 -18.72 11.56
N VAL A 53 2.02 -17.94 10.47
CA VAL A 53 2.75 -18.28 9.24
C VAL A 53 4.25 -18.42 9.53
N ALA A 54 4.86 -17.49 10.28
CA ALA A 54 6.28 -17.55 10.62
C ALA A 54 6.64 -18.81 11.41
N ARG A 55 5.81 -19.16 12.39
CA ARG A 55 6.00 -20.40 13.20
C ARG A 55 5.83 -21.67 12.36
N TYR A 56 4.85 -21.67 11.46
CA TYR A 56 4.58 -22.81 10.58
C TYR A 56 5.72 -23.05 9.58
N LEU A 57 6.20 -22.00 8.92
CA LEU A 57 7.28 -22.09 7.93
C LEU A 57 8.65 -22.36 8.57
N GLY A 58 8.83 -21.97 9.84
CA GLY A 58 10.13 -21.95 10.49
C GLY A 58 11.05 -20.84 9.97
N PRO A 59 12.17 -20.58 10.64
CA PRO A 59 13.00 -19.42 10.36
C PRO A 59 13.58 -19.43 8.94
N GLU A 60 14.01 -20.58 8.42
CA GLU A 60 14.63 -20.69 7.09
C GLU A 60 13.66 -20.35 5.96
N LYS A 61 12.47 -21.01 5.90
CA LYS A 61 11.49 -20.76 4.83
C LYS A 61 10.84 -19.40 4.96
N PHE A 62 10.58 -18.96 6.20
CA PHE A 62 10.05 -17.63 6.47
C PHE A 62 11.06 -16.54 6.09
N GLY A 63 12.35 -16.79 6.32
CA GLY A 63 13.43 -15.93 5.89
C GLY A 63 13.49 -15.79 4.38
N LEU A 64 13.39 -16.90 3.66
CA LEU A 64 13.37 -16.88 2.19
C LEU A 64 12.17 -16.10 1.65
N LEU A 65 10.98 -16.26 2.24
CA LEU A 65 9.79 -15.48 1.91
C LEU A 65 10.00 -13.98 2.16
N SER A 66 10.54 -13.64 3.32
CA SER A 66 10.79 -12.26 3.73
C SER A 66 11.86 -11.60 2.85
N TYR A 67 12.92 -12.32 2.53
CA TYR A 67 13.93 -11.88 1.57
C TYR A 67 13.33 -11.59 0.20
N ALA A 68 12.54 -12.52 -0.34
CA ALA A 68 11.91 -12.35 -1.65
C ALA A 68 10.99 -11.11 -1.68
N GLN A 69 10.19 -10.90 -0.62
CA GLN A 69 9.36 -9.72 -0.47
C GLN A 69 10.17 -8.44 -0.37
N SER A 70 11.27 -8.43 0.39
CA SER A 70 12.12 -7.26 0.57
C SER A 70 12.90 -6.93 -0.70
N PHE A 71 13.38 -7.94 -1.43
CA PHE A 71 14.03 -7.74 -2.71
C PHE A 71 13.08 -7.11 -3.74
N VAL A 72 11.84 -7.58 -3.84
CA VAL A 72 10.81 -6.98 -4.71
C VAL A 72 10.49 -5.56 -4.28
N ALA A 73 10.40 -5.30 -2.97
CA ALA A 73 10.08 -3.97 -2.43
C ALA A 73 11.10 -2.89 -2.81
N LEU A 74 12.39 -3.25 -3.00
CA LEU A 74 13.42 -2.31 -3.49
C LEU A 74 13.08 -1.73 -4.87
N PHE A 75 12.37 -2.50 -5.70
CA PHE A 75 11.99 -2.10 -7.06
C PHE A 75 10.54 -1.57 -7.16
N ALA A 76 9.74 -1.65 -6.09
CA ALA A 76 8.33 -1.29 -6.10
C ALA A 76 8.06 0.17 -6.52
N VAL A 77 9.01 1.06 -6.25
CA VAL A 77 8.94 2.47 -6.65
C VAL A 77 8.93 2.63 -8.17
N VAL A 78 9.61 1.75 -8.92
CA VAL A 78 9.58 1.74 -10.38
C VAL A 78 8.17 1.41 -10.87
N ALA A 79 7.46 0.49 -10.21
CA ALA A 79 6.08 0.16 -10.56
C ALA A 79 5.10 1.31 -10.26
N SER A 80 5.30 2.03 -9.13
CA SER A 80 4.42 3.13 -8.73
C SER A 80 4.70 4.43 -9.49
N LEU A 81 5.91 4.62 -10.02
CA LEU A 81 6.40 5.85 -10.69
C LEU A 81 6.20 7.11 -9.83
N GLY A 82 6.08 6.99 -8.52
CA GLY A 82 5.83 8.12 -7.61
C GLY A 82 4.51 8.84 -7.83
N LEU A 83 3.53 8.20 -8.50
CA LEU A 83 2.29 8.83 -8.93
C LEU A 83 1.24 8.96 -7.81
N ASP A 84 1.36 8.22 -6.71
CA ASP A 84 0.29 8.02 -5.74
C ASP A 84 -0.29 9.33 -5.18
N GLY A 85 0.52 10.15 -4.51
CA GLY A 85 0.07 11.45 -4.00
C GLY A 85 -0.13 12.52 -5.09
N LEU A 86 0.63 12.44 -6.19
CA LEU A 86 0.57 13.40 -7.28
C LEU A 86 -0.80 13.35 -7.98
N VAL A 87 -1.28 12.16 -8.32
CA VAL A 87 -2.57 12.00 -9.00
C VAL A 87 -3.73 12.44 -8.10
N VAL A 88 -3.69 12.12 -6.80
CA VAL A 88 -4.68 12.62 -5.83
C VAL A 88 -4.69 14.15 -5.82
N ARG A 89 -3.52 14.79 -5.80
CA ARG A 89 -3.38 16.25 -5.84
C ARG A 89 -4.05 16.85 -7.09
N GLU A 90 -3.76 16.30 -8.26
CA GLU A 90 -4.31 16.81 -9.52
C GLU A 90 -5.84 16.56 -9.64
N LEU A 91 -6.33 15.43 -9.14
CA LEU A 91 -7.77 15.13 -9.06
C LEU A 91 -8.53 16.10 -8.13
N VAL A 92 -7.91 16.49 -7.01
CA VAL A 92 -8.51 17.49 -6.09
C VAL A 92 -8.55 18.87 -6.71
N LYS A 93 -7.52 19.26 -7.50
CA LYS A 93 -7.45 20.57 -8.16
C LYS A 93 -8.46 20.70 -9.30
N ASP A 94 -8.61 19.67 -10.11
CA ASP A 94 -9.46 19.69 -11.29
C ASP A 94 -10.09 18.31 -11.54
N GLU A 95 -11.30 18.16 -11.01
CA GLU A 95 -12.07 16.95 -11.16
C GLU A 95 -12.53 16.68 -12.60
N SER A 96 -12.69 17.71 -13.43
CA SER A 96 -13.12 17.56 -14.82
C SER A 96 -12.16 16.73 -15.65
N ARG A 97 -10.89 16.62 -15.22
CA ARG A 97 -9.83 15.83 -15.85
C ARG A 97 -9.72 14.40 -15.30
N ALA A 98 -10.64 13.96 -14.43
CA ALA A 98 -10.53 12.67 -13.74
C ALA A 98 -10.40 11.48 -14.70
N GLU A 99 -11.19 11.45 -15.79
CA GLU A 99 -11.14 10.36 -16.80
C GLU A 99 -9.74 10.25 -17.44
N THR A 100 -9.13 11.39 -17.76
CA THR A 100 -7.79 11.45 -18.35
C THR A 100 -6.69 11.16 -17.32
N LEU A 101 -6.80 11.71 -16.11
CA LEU A 101 -5.81 11.49 -15.06
C LEU A 101 -5.78 10.03 -14.62
N LEU A 102 -6.93 9.43 -14.34
CA LEU A 102 -7.03 8.03 -13.92
C LEU A 102 -6.61 7.08 -15.04
N GLY A 103 -7.09 7.30 -16.27
CA GLY A 103 -6.71 6.48 -17.41
C GLY A 103 -5.22 6.53 -17.68
N THR A 104 -4.64 7.75 -17.77
CA THR A 104 -3.20 7.91 -18.00
C THR A 104 -2.37 7.29 -16.88
N SER A 105 -2.75 7.49 -15.61
CA SER A 105 -2.06 6.92 -14.45
C SER A 105 -2.13 5.40 -14.42
N PHE A 106 -3.25 4.81 -14.79
CA PHE A 106 -3.39 3.35 -14.90
C PHE A 106 -2.40 2.77 -15.92
N PHE A 107 -2.37 3.33 -17.14
CA PHE A 107 -1.42 2.89 -18.17
C PHE A 107 0.03 3.10 -17.77
N LEU A 108 0.36 4.23 -17.13
CA LEU A 108 1.71 4.48 -16.61
C LEU A 108 2.10 3.45 -15.53
N LYS A 109 1.21 3.10 -14.60
CA LYS A 109 1.47 2.08 -13.56
C LYS A 109 1.62 0.68 -14.15
N ILE A 110 0.84 0.31 -15.17
CA ILE A 110 1.04 -0.93 -15.92
C ILE A 110 2.43 -0.95 -16.58
N PHE A 111 2.80 0.13 -17.27
CA PHE A 111 4.13 0.27 -17.87
C PHE A 111 5.24 0.20 -16.80
N GLY A 112 5.06 0.89 -15.67
CA GLY A 112 5.96 0.84 -14.53
C GLY A 112 6.11 -0.57 -13.95
N ALA A 113 5.02 -1.34 -13.84
CA ALA A 113 5.05 -2.72 -13.36
C ALA A 113 5.86 -3.64 -14.29
N PHE A 114 5.66 -3.53 -15.60
CA PHE A 114 6.49 -4.28 -16.57
C PHE A 114 7.96 -3.83 -16.55
N SER A 115 8.22 -2.53 -16.47
CA SER A 115 9.58 -2.01 -16.32
C SER A 115 10.25 -2.53 -15.05
N MET A 116 9.53 -2.56 -13.94
CA MET A 116 10.00 -3.16 -12.69
C MET A 116 10.40 -4.63 -12.88
N LEU A 117 9.58 -5.44 -13.55
CA LEU A 117 9.89 -6.85 -13.82
C LEU A 117 11.17 -7.00 -14.65
N ILE A 118 11.38 -6.12 -15.64
CA ILE A 118 12.60 -6.12 -16.46
C ILE A 118 13.84 -5.76 -15.61
N PHE A 119 13.75 -4.66 -14.82
CA PHE A 119 14.87 -4.26 -13.96
C PHE A 119 15.18 -5.33 -12.91
N LEU A 120 14.15 -5.96 -12.35
CA LEU A 120 14.30 -7.06 -11.41
C LEU A 120 14.96 -8.28 -12.08
N ALA A 121 14.58 -8.63 -13.32
CA ALA A 121 15.21 -9.71 -14.09
C ALA A 121 16.70 -9.45 -14.29
N ILE A 122 17.06 -8.21 -14.63
CA ILE A 122 18.47 -7.80 -14.80
C ILE A 122 19.20 -7.89 -13.46
N ALA A 123 18.64 -7.34 -12.39
CA ALA A 123 19.26 -7.33 -11.06
C ALA A 123 19.53 -8.76 -10.54
N LEU A 124 18.62 -9.69 -10.81
CA LEU A 124 18.75 -11.09 -10.38
C LEU A 124 19.91 -11.83 -11.08
N GLN A 125 20.42 -11.34 -12.22
CA GLN A 125 21.61 -11.92 -12.85
C GLN A 125 22.88 -11.63 -12.03
N PHE A 126 22.90 -10.55 -11.27
CA PHE A 126 24.03 -10.16 -10.43
C PHE A 126 23.94 -10.75 -9.01
N THR A 127 22.96 -11.61 -8.73
CA THR A 127 22.81 -12.29 -7.44
C THR A 127 23.18 -13.75 -7.55
N SER A 128 23.68 -14.32 -6.45
CA SER A 128 23.97 -15.76 -6.33
C SER A 128 22.72 -16.61 -5.98
N ASN A 129 21.52 -16.07 -6.19
CA ASN A 129 20.30 -16.81 -5.92
C ASN A 129 20.11 -17.99 -6.87
N ASP A 130 19.68 -19.12 -6.32
CA ASP A 130 19.28 -20.30 -7.10
C ASP A 130 17.99 -20.03 -7.91
N PHE A 131 17.69 -20.94 -8.83
CA PHE A 131 16.50 -20.81 -9.69
C PHE A 131 15.21 -20.77 -8.90
N TYR A 132 15.12 -21.53 -7.82
CA TYR A 132 13.95 -21.57 -6.95
C TYR A 132 13.67 -20.21 -6.30
N THR A 133 14.67 -19.60 -5.68
CA THR A 133 14.58 -18.26 -5.09
C THR A 133 14.18 -17.20 -6.13
N LYS A 134 14.79 -17.25 -7.33
CA LYS A 134 14.43 -16.35 -8.45
C LYS A 134 12.97 -16.51 -8.85
N ALA A 135 12.45 -17.73 -8.94
CA ALA A 135 11.05 -17.99 -9.26
C ALA A 135 10.10 -17.40 -8.20
N LEU A 136 10.38 -17.57 -6.90
CA LEU A 136 9.59 -16.97 -5.82
C LEU A 136 9.54 -15.45 -5.92
N ILE A 137 10.68 -14.81 -6.19
CA ILE A 137 10.79 -13.36 -6.37
C ILE A 137 9.92 -12.89 -7.54
N PHE A 138 9.96 -13.59 -8.69
CA PHE A 138 9.14 -13.24 -9.85
C PHE A 138 7.63 -13.39 -9.61
N ILE A 139 7.21 -14.44 -8.90
CA ILE A 139 5.80 -14.62 -8.54
C ILE A 139 5.33 -13.43 -7.67
N ILE A 140 6.11 -13.04 -6.65
CA ILE A 140 5.77 -11.89 -5.80
C ILE A 140 5.76 -10.60 -6.61
N ALA A 141 6.75 -10.39 -7.48
CA ALA A 141 6.87 -9.18 -8.29
C ALA A 141 5.71 -9.02 -9.28
N SER A 142 5.17 -10.11 -9.81
CA SER A 142 4.02 -10.08 -10.73
C SER A 142 2.75 -9.49 -10.10
N ALA A 143 2.65 -9.47 -8.76
CA ALA A 143 1.59 -8.80 -8.03
C ALA A 143 1.53 -7.29 -8.33
N SER A 144 2.65 -6.65 -8.73
CA SER A 144 2.71 -5.24 -9.08
C SER A 144 1.82 -4.88 -10.27
N ILE A 145 1.55 -5.82 -11.19
CA ILE A 145 0.65 -5.62 -12.32
C ILE A 145 -0.77 -5.32 -11.82
N PHE A 146 -1.24 -6.10 -10.84
CA PHE A 146 -2.56 -5.91 -10.23
C PHE A 146 -2.62 -4.69 -9.31
N GLN A 147 -1.49 -4.27 -8.71
CA GLN A 147 -1.39 -3.04 -7.94
C GLN A 147 -1.59 -1.77 -8.80
N SER A 148 -1.56 -1.87 -10.13
CA SER A 148 -1.91 -0.75 -11.02
C SER A 148 -3.36 -0.30 -10.85
N PHE A 149 -4.25 -1.17 -10.37
CA PHE A 149 -5.64 -0.83 -10.03
C PHE A 149 -5.78 0.06 -8.79
N ASN A 150 -4.68 0.34 -8.06
CA ASN A 150 -4.68 1.31 -6.96
C ASN A 150 -5.02 2.74 -7.41
N VAL A 151 -5.06 3.02 -8.70
CA VAL A 151 -5.60 4.30 -9.22
C VAL A 151 -7.04 4.56 -8.78
N VAL A 152 -7.79 3.50 -8.49
CA VAL A 152 -9.15 3.59 -7.91
C VAL A 152 -9.11 4.19 -6.51
N ASP A 153 -8.09 3.84 -5.70
CA ASP A 153 -7.89 4.45 -4.39
C ASP A 153 -7.67 5.96 -4.51
N PHE A 154 -6.88 6.41 -5.50
CA PHE A 154 -6.65 7.85 -5.73
C PHE A 154 -7.94 8.62 -5.97
N TYR A 155 -8.86 8.03 -6.76
CA TYR A 155 -10.18 8.62 -6.99
C TYR A 155 -10.98 8.75 -5.70
N PHE A 156 -11.13 7.66 -4.95
CA PHE A 156 -11.89 7.69 -3.69
C PHE A 156 -11.22 8.56 -2.63
N GLN A 157 -9.89 8.61 -2.60
CA GLN A 157 -9.14 9.49 -1.70
C GLN A 157 -9.39 10.97 -2.03
N SER A 158 -9.36 11.36 -3.32
CA SER A 158 -9.63 12.74 -3.75
C SER A 158 -11.04 13.20 -3.38
N LYS A 159 -12.02 12.27 -3.36
CA LYS A 159 -13.42 12.52 -2.97
C LYS A 159 -13.67 12.44 -1.46
N VAL A 160 -12.66 12.08 -0.66
CA VAL A 160 -12.82 11.80 0.79
C VAL A 160 -13.85 10.68 1.02
N MET A 161 -13.79 9.64 0.22
CA MET A 161 -14.70 8.49 0.23
C MET A 161 -13.95 7.18 0.58
N GLY A 162 -12.96 7.25 1.48
CA GLY A 162 -12.08 6.14 1.86
C GLY A 162 -12.80 4.90 2.41
N LYS A 163 -14.05 5.03 2.86
CA LYS A 163 -14.84 3.87 3.33
C LYS A 163 -14.93 2.73 2.32
N TYR A 164 -15.00 3.04 1.02
CA TYR A 164 -15.11 2.01 -0.04
C TYR A 164 -13.79 1.28 -0.24
N ILE A 165 -12.67 2.01 -0.11
CA ILE A 165 -11.33 1.43 -0.10
C ILE A 165 -11.14 0.53 1.12
N VAL A 166 -11.59 0.99 2.29
CA VAL A 166 -11.57 0.19 3.53
C VAL A 166 -12.33 -1.12 3.35
N TYR A 167 -13.51 -1.10 2.74
CA TYR A 167 -14.27 -2.34 2.51
C TYR A 167 -13.52 -3.31 1.59
N ALA A 168 -12.95 -2.83 0.47
CA ALA A 168 -12.13 -3.67 -0.41
C ALA A 168 -10.93 -4.26 0.34
N ASN A 169 -10.22 -3.43 1.10
CA ASN A 169 -9.05 -3.83 1.88
C ASN A 169 -9.39 -4.87 2.96
N VAL A 170 -10.48 -4.66 3.71
CA VAL A 170 -10.90 -5.58 4.79
C VAL A 170 -11.35 -6.91 4.21
N ILE A 171 -12.13 -6.91 3.13
CA ILE A 171 -12.55 -8.15 2.44
C ILE A 171 -11.33 -8.92 1.96
N SER A 172 -10.38 -8.26 1.28
CA SER A 172 -9.14 -8.89 0.82
C SER A 172 -8.33 -9.44 1.98
N LEU A 173 -8.17 -8.66 3.07
CA LEU A 173 -7.44 -9.07 4.27
C LEU A 173 -8.03 -10.32 4.92
N LEU A 174 -9.36 -10.36 5.12
CA LEU A 174 -10.03 -11.51 5.73
C LEU A 174 -9.93 -12.74 4.85
N PHE A 175 -10.16 -12.59 3.54
CA PHE A 175 -10.06 -13.68 2.59
C PHE A 175 -8.64 -14.27 2.54
N SER A 176 -7.62 -13.42 2.41
CA SER A 176 -6.21 -13.79 2.50
C SER A 176 -5.87 -14.53 3.81
N SER A 177 -6.41 -14.04 4.93
CA SER A 177 -6.17 -14.66 6.24
C SER A 177 -6.75 -16.06 6.30
N VAL A 178 -7.98 -16.26 5.81
CA VAL A 178 -8.62 -17.58 5.73
C VAL A 178 -7.80 -18.52 4.85
N VAL A 179 -7.35 -18.07 3.68
CA VAL A 179 -6.50 -18.87 2.80
C VAL A 179 -5.20 -19.26 3.49
N LYS A 180 -4.49 -18.32 4.13
CA LYS A 180 -3.24 -18.60 4.87
C LYS A 180 -3.45 -19.62 5.99
N ILE A 181 -4.53 -19.50 6.75
CA ILE A 181 -4.87 -20.45 7.82
C ILE A 181 -5.15 -21.85 7.23
N THR A 182 -5.91 -21.91 6.14
CA THR A 182 -6.17 -23.19 5.44
C THR A 182 -4.88 -23.84 4.95
N LEU A 183 -3.94 -23.07 4.41
CA LEU A 183 -2.64 -23.56 3.97
C LEU A 183 -1.80 -24.12 5.13
N ILE A 184 -1.85 -23.48 6.29
CA ILE A 184 -1.18 -24.01 7.50
C ILE A 184 -1.78 -25.34 7.90
N ILE A 185 -3.10 -25.45 7.96
CA ILE A 185 -3.81 -26.68 8.38
C ILE A 185 -3.56 -27.81 7.38
N SER A 186 -3.48 -27.52 6.08
CA SER A 186 -3.23 -28.51 5.02
C SER A 186 -1.73 -28.84 4.82
N ASN A 187 -0.85 -28.36 5.70
CA ASN A 187 0.60 -28.58 5.60
C ASN A 187 1.21 -28.22 4.24
N SER A 188 0.82 -27.07 3.71
CA SER A 188 1.21 -26.63 2.37
C SER A 188 2.64 -26.12 2.30
N SER A 189 3.26 -26.20 1.11
CA SER A 189 4.63 -25.76 0.88
C SER A 189 4.80 -24.24 0.85
N LEU A 190 6.04 -23.74 0.88
CA LEU A 190 6.35 -22.31 0.82
C LEU A 190 5.81 -21.64 -0.44
N GLU A 191 5.84 -22.33 -1.59
CA GLU A 191 5.40 -21.80 -2.88
C GLU A 191 3.94 -21.36 -2.82
N THR A 192 3.08 -22.11 -2.12
CA THR A 192 1.66 -21.77 -1.98
C THR A 192 1.47 -20.45 -1.23
N PHE A 193 2.30 -20.18 -0.20
CA PHE A 193 2.27 -18.87 0.50
C PHE A 193 2.75 -17.73 -0.38
N VAL A 194 3.68 -17.98 -1.30
CA VAL A 194 4.13 -17.00 -2.29
C VAL A 194 3.02 -16.69 -3.29
N TRP A 195 2.30 -17.70 -3.78
CA TRP A 195 1.13 -17.52 -4.64
C TRP A 195 0.01 -16.74 -3.96
N VAL A 196 -0.14 -16.86 -2.64
CA VAL A 196 -1.11 -16.04 -1.90
C VAL A 196 -0.83 -14.54 -2.02
N VAL A 197 0.45 -14.12 -2.12
CA VAL A 197 0.79 -12.70 -2.31
C VAL A 197 0.22 -12.17 -3.63
N LEU A 198 0.35 -12.94 -4.71
CA LEU A 198 -0.23 -12.59 -6.00
C LEU A 198 -1.76 -12.61 -5.93
N PHE A 199 -2.32 -13.65 -5.35
CA PHE A 199 -3.76 -13.80 -5.17
C PHE A 199 -4.38 -12.66 -4.36
N ASP A 200 -3.75 -12.22 -3.27
CA ASP A 200 -4.17 -11.07 -2.47
C ASP A 200 -4.29 -9.80 -3.35
N SER A 201 -3.32 -9.59 -4.24
CA SER A 201 -3.31 -8.44 -5.14
C SER A 201 -4.44 -8.51 -6.19
N ILE A 202 -4.77 -9.71 -6.67
CA ILE A 202 -5.89 -9.93 -7.59
C ILE A 202 -7.22 -9.65 -6.88
N VAL A 203 -7.43 -10.22 -5.68
CA VAL A 203 -8.66 -10.02 -4.91
C VAL A 203 -8.86 -8.55 -4.59
N LEU A 204 -7.79 -7.85 -4.21
CA LEU A 204 -7.85 -6.42 -3.93
C LEU A 204 -8.18 -5.61 -5.18
N ALA A 205 -7.57 -5.92 -6.34
CA ALA A 205 -7.88 -5.27 -7.61
C ALA A 205 -9.34 -5.46 -8.01
N LEU A 206 -9.89 -6.68 -7.86
CA LEU A 206 -11.31 -6.97 -8.10
C LEU A 206 -12.22 -6.19 -7.14
N GLY A 207 -11.85 -6.08 -5.86
CA GLY A 207 -12.55 -5.26 -4.87
C GLY A 207 -12.58 -3.79 -5.26
N TYR A 208 -11.44 -3.23 -5.69
CA TYR A 208 -11.36 -1.85 -6.16
C TYR A 208 -12.23 -1.62 -7.40
N LEU A 209 -12.18 -2.52 -8.37
CA LEU A 209 -13.03 -2.46 -9.57
C LEU A 209 -14.51 -2.51 -9.22
N TYR A 210 -14.92 -3.42 -8.33
CA TYR A 210 -16.31 -3.53 -7.89
C TYR A 210 -16.84 -2.22 -7.30
N TYR A 211 -16.09 -1.63 -6.35
CA TYR A 211 -16.51 -0.38 -5.73
C TYR A 211 -16.43 0.80 -6.70
N PHE A 212 -15.47 0.81 -7.61
CA PHE A 212 -15.38 1.83 -8.65
C PHE A 212 -16.60 1.80 -9.56
N PHE A 213 -16.98 0.65 -10.10
CA PHE A 213 -18.18 0.51 -10.95
C PHE A 213 -19.47 0.89 -10.23
N LYS A 214 -19.55 0.64 -8.94
CA LYS A 214 -20.77 0.88 -8.16
C LYS A 214 -20.94 2.31 -7.68
N TYR A 215 -19.84 3.01 -7.39
CA TYR A 215 -19.88 4.29 -6.68
C TYR A 215 -19.10 5.42 -7.37
N SER A 216 -18.46 5.19 -8.51
CA SER A 216 -17.88 6.28 -9.29
C SER A 216 -18.90 6.86 -10.26
N ASP A 217 -18.75 8.14 -10.52
CA ASP A 217 -19.53 8.86 -11.53
C ASP A 217 -19.07 8.55 -12.96
N PHE A 218 -17.98 7.78 -13.10
CA PHE A 218 -17.34 7.49 -14.38
C PHE A 218 -17.49 6.02 -14.78
N LYS A 219 -17.65 5.79 -16.08
CA LYS A 219 -17.54 4.46 -16.67
C LYS A 219 -16.08 4.20 -17.07
N ILE A 220 -15.52 3.03 -16.75
CA ILE A 220 -14.14 2.65 -17.13
C ILE A 220 -13.89 2.83 -18.64
N GLN A 221 -14.90 2.62 -19.47
CA GLN A 221 -14.84 2.81 -20.92
C GLN A 221 -14.47 4.25 -21.34
N LYS A 222 -14.59 5.22 -20.42
CA LYS A 222 -14.23 6.61 -20.64
C LYS A 222 -12.82 6.97 -20.15
N LEU A 223 -12.07 6.00 -19.61
CA LEU A 223 -10.69 6.24 -19.22
C LEU A 223 -9.82 6.44 -20.47
N ILE A 224 -9.26 7.63 -20.61
CA ILE A 224 -8.50 8.06 -21.79
C ILE A 224 -7.02 8.19 -21.42
N PHE A 225 -6.14 7.60 -22.24
CA PHE A 225 -4.71 7.88 -22.17
C PHE A 225 -4.39 9.19 -22.90
N SER A 226 -3.66 10.08 -22.24
CA SER A 226 -3.16 11.32 -22.81
C SER A 226 -1.64 11.39 -22.69
N LYS A 227 -0.94 11.43 -23.83
CA LYS A 227 0.52 11.57 -23.86
C LYS A 227 1.00 12.84 -23.15
N LEU A 228 0.28 13.96 -23.34
CA LEU A 228 0.61 15.21 -22.66
C LEU A 228 0.50 15.09 -21.14
N THR A 229 -0.60 14.51 -20.66
CA THR A 229 -0.80 14.25 -19.23
C THR A 229 0.25 13.28 -18.67
N ALA A 230 0.64 12.25 -19.43
CA ALA A 230 1.69 11.32 -19.04
C ALA A 230 3.04 12.02 -18.83
N ILE A 231 3.45 12.87 -19.79
CA ILE A 231 4.70 13.63 -19.70
C ILE A 231 4.68 14.58 -18.50
N LEU A 232 3.56 15.29 -18.27
CA LEU A 232 3.42 16.19 -17.11
C LEU A 232 3.52 15.44 -15.80
N LEU A 233 2.79 14.30 -15.66
CA LEU A 233 2.83 13.47 -14.46
C LEU A 233 4.25 12.93 -14.19
N LEU A 234 4.93 12.41 -15.21
CA LEU A 234 6.30 11.90 -15.05
C LEU A 234 7.30 13.01 -14.73
N LYS A 235 7.14 14.20 -15.34
CA LYS A 235 7.97 15.37 -15.02
C LYS A 235 7.81 15.82 -13.58
N ASP A 236 6.59 15.74 -13.03
CA ASP A 236 6.32 16.15 -11.66
C ASP A 236 6.67 15.04 -10.64
N SER A 237 6.64 13.79 -11.08
CA SER A 237 6.85 12.64 -10.17
C SER A 237 8.32 12.22 -10.01
N TRP A 238 9.24 12.62 -10.90
CA TRP A 238 10.63 12.14 -10.82
C TRP A 238 11.34 12.40 -9.47
N PRO A 239 11.13 13.54 -8.75
CA PRO A 239 11.72 13.72 -7.43
C PRO A 239 11.13 12.75 -6.40
N LEU A 240 9.83 12.41 -6.56
CA LEU A 240 9.15 11.44 -5.72
C LEU A 240 9.66 10.01 -5.97
N ILE A 241 10.01 9.69 -7.21
CA ILE A 241 10.66 8.42 -7.56
C ILE A 241 12.01 8.31 -6.82
N LEU A 242 12.86 9.33 -6.91
CA LEU A 242 14.15 9.34 -6.21
C LEU A 242 13.99 9.20 -4.70
N SER A 243 13.08 9.98 -4.11
CA SER A 243 12.76 9.88 -2.68
C SER A 243 12.27 8.47 -2.31
N GLY A 244 11.40 7.91 -3.11
CA GLY A 244 10.88 6.55 -2.90
C GLY A 244 11.95 5.47 -3.00
N ILE A 245 12.92 5.59 -3.92
CA ILE A 245 14.06 4.67 -4.02
C ILE A 245 14.88 4.72 -2.72
N VAL A 246 15.23 5.92 -2.24
CA VAL A 246 15.99 6.08 -0.99
C VAL A 246 15.25 5.47 0.20
N ILE A 247 13.94 5.73 0.30
CA ILE A 247 13.10 5.16 1.36
C ILE A 247 13.04 3.62 1.26
N SER A 248 12.86 3.07 0.06
CA SER A 248 12.81 1.62 -0.14
C SER A 248 14.13 0.95 0.22
N ILE A 249 15.26 1.55 -0.15
CA ILE A 249 16.59 1.08 0.25
C ILE A 249 16.70 1.12 1.77
N TYR A 250 16.43 2.27 2.39
CA TYR A 250 16.50 2.44 3.84
C TYR A 250 15.68 1.40 4.61
N MET A 251 14.48 1.06 4.11
CA MET A 251 13.54 0.17 4.79
C MET A 251 13.80 -1.32 4.55
N LYS A 252 14.54 -1.70 3.49
CA LYS A 252 14.58 -3.11 3.06
C LYS A 252 15.95 -3.66 2.75
N ILE A 253 16.98 -2.81 2.63
CA ILE A 253 18.33 -3.26 2.26
C ILE A 253 18.96 -4.18 3.31
N ASP A 254 18.65 -3.95 4.59
CA ASP A 254 19.09 -4.75 5.71
C ASP A 254 18.71 -6.23 5.57
N GLN A 255 17.44 -6.51 5.22
CA GLN A 255 16.96 -7.87 5.03
C GLN A 255 17.64 -8.55 3.82
N VAL A 256 17.94 -7.78 2.77
CA VAL A 256 18.65 -8.30 1.61
C VAL A 256 20.11 -8.60 1.97
N MET A 257 20.78 -7.72 2.70
CA MET A 257 22.17 -7.91 3.12
C MET A 257 22.32 -9.06 4.11
N ILE A 258 21.42 -9.17 5.10
CA ILE A 258 21.45 -10.27 6.08
C ILE A 258 21.36 -11.61 5.36
N LYS A 259 20.43 -11.77 4.41
CA LYS A 259 20.32 -13.00 3.64
C LYS A 259 21.59 -13.32 2.84
N GLN A 260 22.20 -12.31 2.23
CA GLN A 260 23.41 -12.50 1.40
C GLN A 260 24.64 -12.85 2.23
N LEU A 261 24.75 -12.32 3.45
CA LEU A 261 25.94 -12.47 4.30
C LEU A 261 25.80 -13.62 5.31
N LEU A 262 24.61 -13.85 5.84
CA LEU A 262 24.39 -14.78 6.96
C LEU A 262 23.47 -15.96 6.60
N GLY A 263 22.55 -15.77 5.65
CA GLY A 263 21.66 -16.83 5.19
C GLY A 263 20.18 -16.61 5.47
N ASN A 264 19.37 -17.63 5.17
CA ASN A 264 17.91 -17.53 5.23
C ASN A 264 17.39 -17.53 6.67
N GLU A 265 18.02 -18.26 7.58
CA GLU A 265 17.57 -18.39 8.95
C GLU A 265 17.66 -17.05 9.69
N GLU A 266 18.80 -16.38 9.60
CA GLU A 266 19.05 -15.09 10.26
C GLU A 266 18.13 -14.00 9.74
N VAL A 267 17.89 -13.92 8.41
CA VAL A 267 16.93 -12.96 7.89
C VAL A 267 15.50 -13.30 8.32
N GLY A 268 15.20 -14.57 8.56
CA GLY A 268 13.90 -14.99 9.09
C GLY A 268 13.65 -14.46 10.50
N GLN A 269 14.62 -14.66 11.41
CA GLN A 269 14.56 -14.14 12.77
C GLN A 269 14.50 -12.61 12.79
N TYR A 270 15.37 -11.95 12.02
CA TYR A 270 15.39 -10.50 11.88
C TYR A 270 14.05 -9.95 11.36
N SER A 271 13.50 -10.52 10.29
CA SER A 271 12.23 -10.08 9.70
C SER A 271 11.04 -10.27 10.63
N ALA A 272 11.05 -11.27 11.50
CA ALA A 272 10.02 -11.43 12.52
C ALA A 272 10.05 -10.28 13.54
N ALA A 273 11.24 -9.83 13.97
CA ALA A 273 11.41 -8.69 14.86
C ALA A 273 11.02 -7.37 14.18
N VAL A 274 11.46 -7.17 12.93
CA VAL A 274 11.15 -5.97 12.14
C VAL A 274 9.63 -5.80 11.96
N ARG A 275 8.87 -6.87 11.69
CA ARG A 275 7.40 -6.78 11.56
C ARG A 275 6.72 -6.21 12.79
N ILE A 276 7.20 -6.52 13.98
CA ILE A 276 6.67 -5.99 15.23
C ILE A 276 7.05 -4.51 15.40
N SER A 277 8.30 -4.16 15.08
CA SER A 277 8.81 -2.79 15.16
C SER A 277 8.10 -1.86 14.17
N GLU A 278 7.93 -2.29 12.91
CA GLU A 278 7.31 -1.50 11.84
C GLU A 278 5.78 -1.40 11.98
N ALA A 279 5.14 -2.17 12.87
CA ALA A 279 3.70 -2.19 13.03
C ALA A 279 3.07 -0.81 13.31
N TRP A 280 3.83 0.11 13.89
CA TRP A 280 3.38 1.47 14.24
C TRP A 280 3.54 2.51 13.12
N TYR A 281 4.26 2.19 12.04
CA TYR A 281 4.58 3.13 10.96
C TYR A 281 3.36 3.57 10.15
N PHE A 282 2.22 2.89 10.30
CA PHE A 282 0.98 3.29 9.64
C PHE A 282 0.40 4.60 10.19
N ILE A 283 0.67 4.98 11.46
CA ILE A 283 0.03 6.12 12.12
C ILE A 283 0.26 7.44 11.38
N PRO A 284 1.51 7.86 11.10
CA PRO A 284 1.75 9.07 10.31
C PRO A 284 1.15 9.01 8.91
N GLY A 285 1.21 7.84 8.27
CA GLY A 285 0.68 7.62 6.92
C GLY A 285 -0.84 7.83 6.84
N VAL A 286 -1.61 7.30 7.80
CA VAL A 286 -3.06 7.49 7.84
C VAL A 286 -3.43 8.96 8.06
N ILE A 287 -2.75 9.64 8.98
CA ILE A 287 -2.99 11.06 9.25
C ILE A 287 -2.71 11.87 7.98
N ALA A 288 -1.56 11.66 7.34
CA ALA A 288 -1.18 12.35 6.12
C ALA A 288 -2.19 12.10 4.98
N SER A 289 -2.52 10.86 4.67
CA SER A 289 -3.43 10.52 3.57
C SER A 289 -4.85 11.06 3.78
N SER A 290 -5.33 11.09 5.01
CA SER A 290 -6.67 11.62 5.34
C SER A 290 -6.76 13.13 5.25
N LEU A 291 -5.71 13.85 5.64
CA LEU A 291 -5.69 15.31 5.65
C LEU A 291 -5.21 15.90 4.32
N PHE A 292 -4.57 15.10 3.47
CA PHE A 292 -3.97 15.55 2.22
C PHE A 292 -4.95 16.32 1.32
N PRO A 293 -6.19 15.84 1.05
CA PRO A 293 -7.16 16.58 0.24
C PRO A 293 -7.58 17.92 0.89
N ALA A 294 -7.67 17.96 2.23
CA ALA A 294 -8.00 19.19 2.94
C ALA A 294 -6.89 20.24 2.83
N ILE A 295 -5.63 19.82 2.91
CA ILE A 295 -4.46 20.69 2.77
C ILE A 295 -4.38 21.28 1.35
N ILE A 296 -4.69 20.48 0.32
CA ILE A 296 -4.70 20.95 -1.07
C ILE A 296 -5.80 22.00 -1.28
N ASN A 297 -7.00 21.75 -0.75
CA ASN A 297 -8.14 22.66 -0.88
C ASN A 297 -7.99 23.98 -0.06
N ALA A 298 -7.06 24.02 0.92
CA ALA A 298 -6.81 25.21 1.73
C ALA A 298 -5.83 26.21 1.07
N LYS A 299 -5.19 25.84 -0.03
CA LYS A 299 -4.33 26.70 -0.86
C LYS A 299 -5.14 27.34 -1.99
#